data_d9d3924b72fcbb3c76e6f9dd5024e68b
#
_entry.id   d9d3924b72fcbb3c76e6f9dd5024e68b
#
_cell.length_a   1.000
_cell.length_b   1.000
_cell.length_c   1.000
_cell.angle_alpha   90.00
_cell.angle_beta   90.00
_cell.angle_gamma   90.00
#
_symmetry.space_group_name_H-M   'P 1'
#
loop_
_entity.id
_entity.type
_entity.pdbx_description
1 polymer ?
#
loop_
_entity_poly.entity_id
_entity_poly.type
_entity_poly.pdbx_seq_one_letter_code
_entity_poly.pdbx_strand_id
1 'polypeptide(L)'
;SSSSAASDVYKRQGPMAGIGDSLSQFCLAPLFATIGASLAQDGLILGPAIFFLGMNITLLIIKLLMGNWGHKLGASIIEKLSSYMEQISTIAGMIGVTVISGLAVNFVKISTKLQYVAQVSETEEKIISLQEMLDAMLPNMLAVLYTGLMFYLIKKKKWSTYKLVIFTIIVGILLSVIGILG
;
A
#
# COMPACT_ATOMS: atom_id res chain seq x y z
N SER A 1 8.29 41.90 18.31
CA SER A 1 6.93 41.34 18.00
C SER A 1 6.81 40.65 16.64
N SER A 2 7.64 40.94 15.65
CA SER A 2 7.61 40.27 14.33
C SER A 2 8.16 38.86 14.37
N SER A 3 9.13 38.54 15.22
CA SER A 3 9.72 37.21 15.34
C SER A 3 8.77 36.18 16.00
N SER A 4 7.89 36.62 16.90
CA SER A 4 6.91 35.75 17.55
C SER A 4 5.79 35.33 16.57
N ALA A 5 5.31 36.29 15.75
CA ALA A 5 4.30 36.01 14.73
C ALA A 5 4.80 35.04 13.65
N ALA A 6 6.06 35.19 13.20
CA ALA A 6 6.69 34.28 12.25
C ALA A 6 6.87 32.88 12.84
N SER A 7 7.27 32.74 14.11
CA SER A 7 7.43 31.47 14.79
C SER A 7 6.08 30.76 15.01
N ASP A 8 5.01 31.51 15.26
CA ASP A 8 3.67 30.96 15.44
C ASP A 8 3.07 30.49 14.12
N VAL A 9 3.32 31.19 13.01
CA VAL A 9 2.96 30.76 11.67
C VAL A 9 3.69 29.46 11.31
N TYR A 10 4.99 29.36 11.61
CA TYR A 10 5.79 28.17 11.32
C TYR A 10 5.34 26.95 12.14
N LYS A 11 5.01 27.14 13.42
CA LYS A 11 4.47 26.08 14.29
C LYS A 11 3.10 25.57 13.83
N ARG A 12 2.30 26.42 13.19
CA ARG A 12 0.97 26.05 12.66
C ARG A 12 1.01 25.41 11.27
N GLN A 13 2.06 25.66 10.48
CA GLN A 13 2.23 25.04 9.16
C GLN A 13 2.59 23.54 9.23
N GLY A 14 3.31 23.10 10.26
CA GLY A 14 3.72 21.71 10.43
C GLY A 14 2.57 20.70 10.44
N PRO A 15 1.53 20.87 11.29
CA PRO A 15 0.38 19.97 11.31
C PRO A 15 -0.39 19.94 9.99
N MET A 16 -0.56 21.07 9.31
CA MET A 16 -1.29 21.14 8.04
C MET A 16 -0.54 20.50 6.86
N ALA A 17 0.79 20.60 6.84
CA ALA A 17 1.59 19.93 5.83
C ALA A 17 1.50 18.39 5.95
N GLY A 18 1.53 17.88 7.18
CA GLY A 18 1.40 16.44 7.45
C GLY A 18 0.06 15.84 7.00
N ILE A 19 -1.01 16.64 6.93
CA ILE A 19 -2.33 16.17 6.49
C ILE A 19 -2.38 15.99 4.98
N GLY A 20 -1.88 16.97 4.24
CA GLY A 20 -1.80 16.87 2.79
C GLY A 20 -1.04 15.61 2.38
N ASP A 21 0.05 15.33 3.07
CA ASP A 21 0.85 14.12 2.88
C ASP A 21 0.08 12.85 3.26
N SER A 22 -0.57 12.83 4.42
CA SER A 22 -1.35 11.68 4.86
C SER A 22 -2.50 11.38 3.91
N LEU A 23 -3.25 12.39 3.49
CA LEU A 23 -4.38 12.21 2.58
C LEU A 23 -3.92 11.77 1.18
N SER A 24 -2.84 12.35 0.66
CA SER A 24 -2.35 12.03 -0.66
C SER A 24 -1.67 10.66 -0.72
N GLN A 25 -0.78 10.35 0.22
CA GLN A 25 0.03 9.13 0.19
C GLN A 25 -0.69 7.91 0.76
N PHE A 26 -1.49 8.07 1.81
CA PHE A 26 -2.14 6.95 2.46
C PHE A 26 -3.57 6.69 1.99
N CYS A 27 -4.23 7.65 1.34
CA CYS A 27 -5.59 7.48 0.84
C CYS A 27 -5.66 7.55 -0.69
N LEU A 28 -5.28 8.67 -1.29
CA LEU A 28 -5.46 8.89 -2.73
C LEU A 28 -4.53 8.01 -3.58
N ALA A 29 -3.25 7.92 -3.23
CA ALA A 29 -2.30 7.14 -4.01
C ALA A 29 -2.66 5.64 -4.05
N PRO A 30 -3.00 4.96 -2.94
CA PRO A 30 -3.46 3.58 -2.99
C PRO A 30 -4.76 3.39 -3.78
N LEU A 31 -5.71 4.32 -3.68
CA LEU A 31 -6.96 4.24 -4.44
C LEU A 31 -6.73 4.30 -5.95
N PHE A 32 -6.01 5.31 -6.42
CA PHE A 32 -5.68 5.42 -7.85
C PHE A 32 -4.75 4.30 -8.33
N ALA A 33 -3.82 3.85 -7.47
CA ALA A 33 -2.97 2.72 -7.78
C ALA A 33 -3.77 1.42 -7.96
N THR A 34 -4.79 1.18 -7.13
CA THR A 34 -5.67 0.00 -7.27
C THR A 34 -6.40 0.01 -8.60
N ILE A 35 -7.03 1.14 -8.94
CA ILE A 35 -7.77 1.29 -10.20
C ILE A 35 -6.81 1.18 -11.39
N GLY A 36 -5.68 1.87 -11.34
CA GLY A 36 -4.69 1.86 -12.41
C GLY A 36 -4.06 0.49 -12.62
N ALA A 37 -3.74 -0.23 -11.53
CA ALA A 37 -3.16 -1.55 -11.60
C ALA A 37 -4.14 -2.60 -12.13
N SER A 38 -5.42 -2.53 -11.75
CA SER A 38 -6.45 -3.41 -12.28
C SER A 38 -6.57 -3.27 -13.80
N LEU A 39 -6.67 -2.05 -14.32
CA LEU A 39 -6.75 -1.80 -15.76
C LEU A 39 -5.45 -2.18 -16.50
N ALA A 40 -4.30 -2.01 -15.88
CA ALA A 40 -3.02 -2.39 -16.46
C ALA A 40 -2.86 -3.92 -16.56
N GLN A 41 -3.44 -4.70 -15.66
CA GLN A 41 -3.46 -6.16 -15.76
C GLN A 41 -4.23 -6.65 -16.99
N ASP A 42 -5.27 -5.91 -17.40
CA ASP A 42 -6.03 -6.18 -18.63
C ASP A 42 -5.30 -5.70 -19.90
N GLY A 43 -4.04 -5.25 -19.77
CA GLY A 43 -3.23 -4.74 -20.87
C GLY A 43 -3.61 -3.35 -21.35
N LEU A 44 -4.45 -2.61 -20.61
CA LEU A 44 -4.91 -1.29 -20.98
C LEU A 44 -3.90 -0.20 -20.57
N ILE A 45 -3.42 0.56 -21.52
CA ILE A 45 -2.56 1.76 -21.27
C ILE A 45 -3.29 2.82 -20.42
N LEU A 46 -4.62 2.74 -20.36
CA LEU A 46 -5.44 3.60 -19.49
C LEU A 46 -5.10 3.46 -18.01
N GLY A 47 -4.58 2.32 -17.56
CA GLY A 47 -4.22 2.09 -16.16
C GLY A 47 -3.22 3.14 -15.62
N PRO A 48 -2.00 3.21 -16.16
CA PRO A 48 -1.03 4.24 -15.79
C PRO A 48 -1.53 5.67 -16.01
N ALA A 49 -2.32 5.90 -17.06
CA ALA A 49 -2.87 7.23 -17.35
C ALA A 49 -3.87 7.68 -16.27
N ILE A 50 -4.77 6.80 -15.83
CA ILE A 50 -5.73 7.10 -14.76
C ILE A 50 -5.01 7.35 -13.44
N PHE A 51 -3.99 6.57 -13.12
CA PHE A 51 -3.18 6.80 -11.93
C PHE A 51 -2.53 8.19 -11.97
N PHE A 52 -1.83 8.50 -13.04
CA PHE A 52 -1.09 9.75 -13.18
C PHE A 52 -2.03 10.98 -13.23
N LEU A 53 -3.02 10.96 -14.10
CA LEU A 53 -3.96 12.09 -14.28
C LEU A 53 -4.88 12.22 -13.06
N GLY A 54 -5.45 11.13 -12.59
CA GLY A 54 -6.36 11.13 -11.44
C GLY A 54 -5.69 11.68 -10.19
N MET A 55 -4.46 11.22 -9.89
CA MET A 55 -3.69 11.70 -8.74
C MET A 55 -3.38 13.20 -8.86
N ASN A 56 -2.83 13.63 -10.01
CA ASN A 56 -2.42 15.03 -10.20
C ASN A 56 -3.61 16.00 -10.25
N ILE A 57 -4.70 15.63 -10.93
CA ILE A 57 -5.91 16.45 -11.00
C ILE A 57 -6.54 16.59 -9.62
N THR A 58 -6.67 15.50 -8.88
CA THR A 58 -7.25 15.53 -7.53
C THR A 58 -6.42 16.39 -6.59
N LEU A 59 -5.08 16.25 -6.60
CA LEU A 59 -4.19 17.07 -5.80
C LEU A 59 -4.25 18.56 -6.20
N LEU A 60 -4.37 18.85 -7.49
CA LEU A 60 -4.52 20.22 -7.99
C LEU A 60 -5.83 20.84 -7.49
N ILE A 61 -6.93 20.10 -7.59
CA ILE A 61 -8.25 20.56 -7.09
C ILE A 61 -8.18 20.83 -5.58
N ILE A 62 -7.60 19.92 -4.80
CA ILE A 62 -7.44 20.09 -3.36
C ILE A 62 -6.61 21.34 -3.05
N LYS A 63 -5.48 21.54 -3.75
CA LYS A 63 -4.63 22.74 -3.56
C LYS A 63 -5.37 24.04 -3.87
N LEU A 64 -6.12 24.08 -4.97
CA LEU A 64 -6.88 25.26 -5.37
C LEU A 64 -8.01 25.56 -4.38
N LEU A 65 -8.74 24.53 -3.93
CA LEU A 65 -9.78 24.68 -2.92
C LEU A 65 -9.23 25.18 -1.59
N MET A 66 -8.14 24.56 -1.11
CA MET A 66 -7.49 24.95 0.14
C MET A 66 -6.92 26.37 0.09
N GLY A 67 -6.33 26.76 -1.05
CA GLY A 67 -5.83 28.13 -1.27
C GLY A 67 -6.97 29.15 -1.23
N ASN A 68 -8.06 28.88 -1.91
CA ASN A 68 -9.22 29.77 -1.97
C ASN A 68 -9.96 29.90 -0.63
N TRP A 69 -10.08 28.77 0.10
CA TRP A 69 -10.67 28.76 1.43
C TRP A 69 -9.77 29.42 2.48
N GLY A 70 -8.47 29.20 2.41
CA GLY A 70 -7.51 29.86 3.30
C GLY A 70 -7.55 31.37 3.21
N HIS A 71 -7.74 31.92 2.00
CA HIS A 71 -7.90 33.36 1.78
C HIS A 71 -9.24 33.92 2.32
N LYS A 72 -10.35 33.18 2.12
CA LYS A 72 -11.70 33.64 2.47
C LYS A 72 -12.03 33.49 3.96
N LEU A 73 -11.50 32.50 4.61
CA LEU A 73 -11.97 32.03 5.92
C LEU A 73 -11.04 32.45 7.08
N GLY A 74 -9.84 32.95 6.78
CA GLY A 74 -8.92 33.50 7.78
C GLY A 74 -8.39 32.49 8.83
N ALA A 75 -7.65 33.02 9.81
CA ALA A 75 -6.93 32.22 10.81
C ALA A 75 -7.85 31.38 11.74
N SER A 76 -9.08 31.84 11.99
CA SER A 76 -9.99 31.17 12.93
C SER A 76 -10.50 29.80 12.46
N ILE A 77 -10.62 29.58 11.16
CA ILE A 77 -10.98 28.26 10.62
C ILE A 77 -9.79 27.32 10.55
N ILE A 78 -8.60 27.86 10.35
CA ILE A 78 -7.36 27.07 10.45
C ILE A 78 -7.23 26.46 11.85
N GLU A 79 -7.60 27.20 12.89
CA GLU A 79 -7.58 26.68 14.27
C GLU A 79 -8.63 25.57 14.48
N LYS A 80 -9.86 25.76 14.00
CA LYS A 80 -10.91 24.72 14.08
C LYS A 80 -10.52 23.49 13.23
N LEU A 81 -10.04 23.70 12.02
CA LEU A 81 -9.61 22.62 11.17
C LEU A 81 -8.44 21.84 11.80
N SER A 82 -7.49 22.54 12.41
CA SER A 82 -6.36 21.94 13.13
C SER A 82 -6.81 21.01 14.27
N SER A 83 -7.93 21.29 14.94
CA SER A 83 -8.45 20.42 16.00
C SER A 83 -9.05 19.11 15.50
N TYR A 84 -9.54 19.08 14.26
CA TYR A 84 -10.06 17.85 13.62
C TYR A 84 -9.01 17.06 12.83
N MET A 85 -7.81 17.59 12.72
CA MET A 85 -6.77 17.05 11.87
C MET A 85 -6.28 15.67 12.25
N GLU A 86 -6.16 15.39 13.53
CA GLU A 86 -5.78 14.07 14.03
C GLU A 86 -6.82 13.02 13.65
N GLN A 87 -8.11 13.38 13.73
CA GLN A 87 -9.21 12.51 13.33
C GLN A 87 -9.20 12.26 11.81
N ILE A 88 -9.03 13.31 11.00
CA ILE A 88 -8.96 13.20 9.54
C ILE A 88 -7.78 12.32 9.12
N SER A 89 -6.61 12.53 9.71
CA SER A 89 -5.43 11.72 9.44
C SER A 89 -5.63 10.25 9.84
N THR A 90 -6.26 10.01 10.97
CA THR A 90 -6.58 8.65 11.44
C THR A 90 -7.55 7.94 10.49
N ILE A 91 -8.61 8.62 10.07
CA ILE A 91 -9.60 8.07 9.12
C ILE A 91 -8.94 7.80 7.77
N ALA A 92 -8.15 8.75 7.26
CA ALA A 92 -7.40 8.57 6.01
C ALA A 92 -6.42 7.39 6.09
N GLY A 93 -5.74 7.23 7.24
CA GLY A 93 -4.88 6.08 7.51
C GLY A 93 -5.63 4.75 7.51
N MET A 94 -6.81 4.69 8.13
CA MET A 94 -7.66 3.49 8.14
C MET A 94 -8.09 3.11 6.72
N ILE A 95 -8.55 4.07 5.93
CA ILE A 95 -8.91 3.86 4.52
C ILE A 95 -7.68 3.35 3.74
N GLY A 96 -6.53 4.01 3.90
CA GLY A 96 -5.29 3.62 3.24
C GLY A 96 -4.86 2.19 3.57
N VAL A 97 -4.88 1.81 4.84
CA VAL A 97 -4.55 0.43 5.26
C VAL A 97 -5.52 -0.58 4.66
N THR A 98 -6.81 -0.27 4.62
CA THR A 98 -7.83 -1.15 4.02
C THR A 98 -7.57 -1.35 2.53
N VAL A 99 -7.30 -0.28 1.78
CA VAL A 99 -6.99 -0.34 0.35
C VAL A 99 -5.70 -1.10 0.08
N ILE A 100 -4.63 -0.82 0.84
CA ILE A 100 -3.34 -1.52 0.70
C ILE A 100 -3.49 -3.01 1.02
N SER A 101 -4.30 -3.36 2.03
CA SER A 101 -4.60 -4.76 2.35
C SER A 101 -5.34 -5.46 1.21
N GLY A 102 -6.32 -4.79 0.60
CA GLY A 102 -7.02 -5.29 -0.59
C GLY A 102 -6.06 -5.48 -1.78
N LEU A 103 -5.15 -4.53 -2.01
CA LEU A 103 -4.09 -4.66 -3.00
C LEU A 103 -3.19 -5.87 -2.73
N ALA A 104 -2.74 -6.04 -1.49
CA ALA A 104 -1.89 -7.16 -1.12
C ALA A 104 -2.54 -8.51 -1.43
N VAL A 105 -3.83 -8.68 -1.11
CA VAL A 105 -4.58 -9.92 -1.40
C VAL A 105 -4.71 -10.17 -2.90
N ASN A 106 -4.93 -9.13 -3.71
CA ASN A 106 -5.15 -9.29 -5.15
C ASN A 106 -3.86 -9.43 -5.96
N PHE A 107 -2.79 -8.73 -5.57
CA PHE A 107 -1.57 -8.62 -6.37
C PHE A 107 -0.42 -9.47 -5.86
N VAL A 108 -0.35 -9.75 -4.56
CA VAL A 108 0.69 -10.61 -4.01
C VAL A 108 0.27 -12.07 -4.20
N LYS A 109 0.68 -12.65 -5.32
CA LYS A 109 0.48 -14.08 -5.63
C LYS A 109 1.82 -14.78 -5.50
N ILE A 110 1.89 -15.73 -4.60
CA ILE A 110 3.05 -16.61 -4.44
C ILE A 110 2.55 -18.02 -4.68
N SER A 111 3.05 -18.65 -5.74
CA SER A 111 2.74 -20.04 -6.09
C SER A 111 4.00 -20.90 -5.98
N THR A 112 3.82 -22.14 -5.53
CA THR A 112 4.90 -23.13 -5.52
C THR A 112 4.65 -24.21 -6.54
N LYS A 113 5.72 -24.64 -7.23
CA LYS A 113 5.70 -25.76 -8.18
C LYS A 113 5.95 -27.11 -7.51
N LEU A 114 6.11 -27.13 -6.19
CA LEU A 114 6.35 -28.38 -5.49
C LEU A 114 5.15 -29.31 -5.60
N GLN A 115 5.37 -30.44 -6.26
CA GLN A 115 4.40 -31.50 -6.44
C GLN A 115 4.95 -32.77 -5.82
N TYR A 116 4.12 -33.48 -5.10
CA TYR A 116 4.42 -34.80 -4.57
C TYR A 116 3.59 -35.84 -5.31
N VAL A 117 4.27 -36.76 -5.97
CA VAL A 117 3.61 -37.89 -6.64
C VAL A 117 3.40 -38.98 -5.61
N ALA A 118 2.17 -39.16 -5.16
CA ALA A 118 1.80 -40.27 -4.29
C ALA A 118 1.30 -41.43 -5.15
N GLN A 119 1.97 -42.56 -5.11
CA GLN A 119 1.43 -43.79 -5.67
C GLN A 119 0.31 -44.33 -4.75
N VAL A 120 -0.92 -44.23 -5.18
CA VAL A 120 -2.09 -44.65 -4.42
C VAL A 120 -2.49 -46.09 -4.81
N SER A 121 -2.11 -46.56 -6.02
CA SER A 121 -2.32 -47.90 -6.52
C SER A 121 -1.39 -48.19 -7.71
N GLU A 122 -1.24 -49.47 -8.10
CA GLU A 122 -0.37 -49.91 -9.20
C GLU A 122 -0.71 -49.26 -10.57
N THR A 123 -1.86 -48.56 -10.68
CA THR A 123 -2.36 -47.98 -11.94
C THR A 123 -2.74 -46.51 -11.86
N GLU A 124 -2.72 -45.89 -10.69
CA GLU A 124 -3.11 -44.46 -10.54
C GLU A 124 -2.04 -43.66 -9.78
N GLU A 125 -1.40 -42.74 -10.49
CA GLU A 125 -0.52 -41.70 -9.90
C GLU A 125 -1.39 -40.48 -9.54
N LYS A 126 -1.51 -40.18 -8.26
CA LYS A 126 -2.17 -38.96 -7.81
C LYS A 126 -1.08 -37.87 -7.55
N ILE A 127 -1.07 -36.91 -8.44
CA ILE A 127 -0.21 -35.73 -8.27
C ILE A 127 -0.86 -34.82 -7.22
N ILE A 128 -0.24 -34.70 -6.08
CA ILE A 128 -0.68 -33.80 -5.02
C ILE A 128 0.18 -32.54 -5.10
N SER A 129 -0.43 -31.42 -5.51
CA SER A 129 0.26 -30.14 -5.49
C SER A 129 0.24 -29.56 -4.07
N LEU A 130 1.42 -29.18 -3.55
CA LEU A 130 1.53 -28.54 -2.25
C LEU A 130 0.72 -27.23 -2.21
N GLN A 131 0.64 -26.53 -3.35
CA GLN A 131 -0.14 -25.31 -3.50
C GLN A 131 -1.64 -25.55 -3.22
N GLU A 132 -2.22 -26.60 -3.81
CA GLU A 132 -3.65 -26.92 -3.61
C GLU A 132 -3.95 -27.28 -2.15
N MET A 133 -3.03 -27.99 -1.49
CA MET A 133 -3.20 -28.30 -0.07
C MET A 133 -3.18 -27.06 0.80
N LEU A 134 -2.25 -26.13 0.53
CA LEU A 134 -2.14 -24.89 1.27
C LEU A 134 -3.33 -23.97 1.02
N ASP A 135 -3.78 -23.85 -0.22
CA ASP A 135 -4.93 -23.03 -0.60
C ASP A 135 -6.27 -23.60 -0.11
N ALA A 136 -6.37 -24.93 0.05
CA ALA A 136 -7.52 -25.56 0.68
C ALA A 136 -7.62 -25.27 2.20
N MET A 137 -6.48 -25.07 2.86
CA MET A 137 -6.45 -24.67 4.28
C MET A 137 -6.71 -23.17 4.45
N LEU A 138 -6.03 -22.35 3.67
CA LEU A 138 -6.17 -20.89 3.69
C LEU A 138 -5.81 -20.33 2.30
N PRO A 139 -6.73 -19.66 1.61
CA PRO A 139 -6.45 -19.04 0.33
C PRO A 139 -5.28 -18.07 0.40
N ASN A 140 -4.33 -18.18 -0.53
CA ASN A 140 -3.11 -17.37 -0.55
C ASN A 140 -2.23 -17.51 0.72
N MET A 141 -2.20 -18.67 1.35
CA MET A 141 -1.47 -18.89 2.61
C MET A 141 0.00 -18.50 2.52
N LEU A 142 0.68 -18.81 1.41
CA LEU A 142 2.08 -18.44 1.20
C LEU A 142 2.28 -16.92 1.19
N ALA A 143 1.38 -16.17 0.57
CA ALA A 143 1.43 -14.70 0.56
C ALA A 143 1.21 -14.11 1.95
N VAL A 144 0.30 -14.68 2.74
CA VAL A 144 0.04 -14.27 4.12
C VAL A 144 1.26 -14.53 5.00
N LEU A 145 1.85 -15.72 4.91
CA LEU A 145 3.06 -16.08 5.67
C LEU A 145 4.23 -15.17 5.31
N TYR A 146 4.42 -14.90 4.03
CA TYR A 146 5.47 -14.00 3.56
C TYR A 146 5.26 -12.57 4.07
N THR A 147 4.04 -12.05 3.98
CA THR A 147 3.69 -10.73 4.52
C THR A 147 3.92 -10.65 6.03
N GLY A 148 3.54 -11.71 6.76
CA GLY A 148 3.81 -11.84 8.19
C GLY A 148 5.30 -11.84 8.52
N LEU A 149 6.13 -12.52 7.72
CA LEU A 149 7.58 -12.51 7.85
C LEU A 149 8.14 -11.09 7.65
N MET A 150 7.69 -10.38 6.60
CA MET A 150 8.08 -8.99 6.36
C MET A 150 7.72 -8.08 7.52
N PHE A 151 6.50 -8.20 8.03
CA PHE A 151 6.06 -7.43 9.19
C PHE A 151 6.91 -7.73 10.43
N TYR A 152 7.27 -8.99 10.66
CA TYR A 152 8.15 -9.38 11.76
C TYR A 152 9.55 -8.76 11.62
N LEU A 153 10.12 -8.74 10.41
CA LEU A 153 11.43 -8.14 10.15
C LEU A 153 11.41 -6.63 10.39
N ILE A 154 10.34 -5.95 10.00
CA ILE A 154 10.16 -4.51 10.26
C ILE A 154 10.06 -4.26 11.75
N LYS A 155 9.13 -4.94 12.43
CA LYS A 155 8.78 -4.65 13.82
C LYS A 155 9.88 -5.05 14.80
N LYS A 156 10.46 -6.22 14.63
CA LYS A 156 11.42 -6.79 15.60
C LYS A 156 12.88 -6.50 15.25
N LYS A 157 13.25 -6.58 13.98
CA LYS A 157 14.62 -6.32 13.53
C LYS A 157 14.87 -4.90 13.03
N LYS A 158 13.82 -4.05 12.98
CA LYS A 158 13.88 -2.64 12.53
C LYS A 158 14.59 -2.50 11.17
N TRP A 159 14.31 -3.42 10.26
CA TRP A 159 14.85 -3.37 8.92
C TRP A 159 14.26 -2.20 8.14
N SER A 160 15.11 -1.48 7.43
CA SER A 160 14.68 -0.41 6.53
C SER A 160 13.97 -0.99 5.30
N THR A 161 13.03 -0.24 4.73
CA THR A 161 12.26 -0.63 3.55
C THR A 161 13.14 -1.10 2.38
N TYR A 162 14.29 -0.43 2.12
CA TYR A 162 15.19 -0.86 1.03
C TYR A 162 15.79 -2.24 1.28
N LYS A 163 16.14 -2.56 2.53
CA LYS A 163 16.68 -3.89 2.88
C LYS A 163 15.63 -4.98 2.62
N LEU A 164 14.37 -4.69 2.91
CA LEU A 164 13.28 -5.61 2.63
C LEU A 164 13.06 -5.81 1.15
N VAL A 165 13.09 -4.74 0.36
CA VAL A 165 12.95 -4.82 -1.11
C VAL A 165 14.08 -5.66 -1.70
N ILE A 166 15.34 -5.37 -1.34
CA ILE A 166 16.51 -6.13 -1.81
C ILE A 166 16.40 -7.59 -1.38
N PHE A 167 16.04 -7.85 -0.13
CA PHE A 167 15.83 -9.20 0.40
C PHE A 167 14.77 -9.96 -0.39
N THR A 168 13.62 -9.33 -0.66
CA THR A 168 12.53 -9.91 -1.47
C THR A 168 13.00 -10.30 -2.86
N ILE A 169 13.74 -9.41 -3.53
CA ILE A 169 14.25 -9.66 -4.89
C ILE A 169 15.23 -10.85 -4.86
N ILE A 170 16.18 -10.84 -3.94
CA ILE A 170 17.19 -11.92 -3.83
C ILE A 170 16.51 -13.25 -3.52
N VAL A 171 15.63 -13.30 -2.53
CA VAL A 171 14.91 -14.52 -2.15
C VAL A 171 14.03 -15.02 -3.29
N GLY A 172 13.30 -14.11 -3.97
CA GLY A 172 12.46 -14.47 -5.10
C GLY A 172 13.26 -15.08 -6.24
N ILE A 173 14.39 -14.48 -6.62
CA ILE A 173 15.27 -15.02 -7.66
C ILE A 173 15.86 -16.38 -7.24
N LEU A 174 16.37 -16.51 -6.03
CA LEU A 174 16.92 -17.77 -5.54
C LEU A 174 15.91 -18.91 -5.55
N LEU A 175 14.70 -18.67 -5.02
CA LEU A 175 13.64 -19.65 -4.97
C LEU A 175 13.09 -20.01 -6.36
N SER A 176 13.09 -19.07 -7.29
CA SER A 176 12.73 -19.32 -8.69
C SER A 176 13.78 -20.15 -9.42
N VAL A 177 15.08 -19.87 -9.22
CA VAL A 177 16.20 -20.65 -9.81
C VAL A 177 16.22 -22.08 -9.27
N ILE A 178 15.90 -22.28 -7.99
CA ILE A 178 15.81 -23.61 -7.37
C ILE A 178 14.56 -24.38 -7.88
N GLY A 179 13.60 -23.67 -8.52
CA GLY A 179 12.36 -24.27 -9.03
C GLY A 179 11.27 -24.45 -7.97
N ILE A 180 11.39 -23.81 -6.81
CA ILE A 180 10.39 -23.86 -5.75
C ILE A 180 9.22 -22.91 -6.06
N LEU A 181 9.53 -21.72 -6.61
CA LEU A 181 8.56 -20.71 -7.03
C LEU A 181 8.43 -20.68 -8.55
N GLY A 182 7.21 -20.49 -9.02
CA GLY A 182 6.95 -20.35 -10.44
C GLY A 182 5.53 -19.92 -10.75
#